data_3d7f5f3759f96256e4a6ffabb16a4f6e
#
_entry.id   3d7f5f3759f96256e4a6ffabb16a4f6e
#
_cell.length_a   1.000
_cell.length_b   1.000
_cell.length_c   1.000
_cell.angle_alpha   90.00
_cell.angle_beta   90.00
_cell.angle_gamma   90.00
#
_symmetry.space_group_name_H-M   'P 1'
#
loop_
_entity.id
_entity.type
_entity.pdbx_description
1 polymer ?
#
loop_
_entity_poly.entity_id
_entity_poly.type
_entity_poly.pdbx_seq_one_letter_code
_entity_poly.pdbx_strand_id
1 'polypeptide(L)'
;MIGTGATAVQLIPEAARDAAALTVFQRTPICVVPKVDFPIPAALQKIFATAPATQRVARLVNTSLLEVLMVFGVLHFKQFGPGNKAAALLARAHLRAQVPDRATRRALTPDYDFGCKRPTFSNKYFRAFARRNVTLETGGIGHFEADAVVSADGTRHSIDTLVLATGFDLWDTNFPAMTIVGRGGRNLGKWWRENRFQAFEGITIPRFPNFLSLNSPYSYSGLSYFTTIESQMRHIARLFTELRRRDADTFEVTDEANDRFLAEVTDHLQSSVFYRGNCATSRSYYFDPHGEATLLRPNSTLTTLREMGSYPLNSYSYD
;
A
#
# COMPACT_ATOMS: atom_id res chain seq x y z
N MET A 1 -22.83 -2.20 1.90
CA MET A 1 -21.37 -2.28 2.09
C MET A 1 -20.76 -0.89 2.07
N ILE A 2 -19.84 -0.57 2.97
CA ILE A 2 -19.19 0.73 3.03
C ILE A 2 -17.72 0.58 2.63
N GLY A 3 -17.31 1.32 1.59
CA GLY A 3 -15.93 1.37 1.07
C GLY A 3 -15.76 0.70 -0.30
N THR A 4 -14.77 1.19 -1.04
CA THR A 4 -14.40 0.74 -2.40
C THR A 4 -12.89 0.48 -2.54
N GLY A 5 -12.19 0.27 -1.40
CA GLY A 5 -10.75 -0.06 -1.37
C GLY A 5 -10.45 -1.50 -1.79
N ALA A 6 -9.20 -1.93 -1.61
CA ALA A 6 -8.71 -3.24 -2.06
C ALA A 6 -9.54 -4.44 -1.50
N THR A 7 -10.02 -4.35 -0.26
CA THR A 7 -10.90 -5.34 0.34
C THR A 7 -12.25 -5.38 -0.39
N ALA A 8 -12.86 -4.23 -0.60
CA ALA A 8 -14.14 -4.11 -1.28
C ALA A 8 -14.08 -4.59 -2.74
N VAL A 9 -12.96 -4.34 -3.45
CA VAL A 9 -12.76 -4.84 -4.82
C VAL A 9 -12.87 -6.37 -4.92
N GLN A 10 -12.53 -7.08 -3.85
CA GLN A 10 -12.65 -8.54 -3.79
C GLN A 10 -14.02 -9.00 -3.28
N LEU A 11 -14.61 -8.29 -2.33
CA LEU A 11 -15.87 -8.69 -1.69
C LEU A 11 -17.12 -8.33 -2.53
N ILE A 12 -17.14 -7.15 -3.16
CA ILE A 12 -18.30 -6.67 -3.93
C ILE A 12 -18.76 -7.66 -5.00
N PRO A 13 -17.88 -8.26 -5.82
CA PRO A 13 -18.32 -9.23 -6.82
C PRO A 13 -19.02 -10.46 -6.23
N GLU A 14 -18.55 -10.94 -5.10
CA GLU A 14 -19.12 -12.13 -4.44
C GLU A 14 -20.43 -11.76 -3.72
N ALA A 15 -20.44 -10.65 -2.97
CA ALA A 15 -21.68 -10.15 -2.35
C ALA A 15 -22.77 -9.85 -3.39
N ALA A 16 -22.40 -9.25 -4.53
CA ALA A 16 -23.35 -8.98 -5.62
C ALA A 16 -23.95 -10.25 -6.25
N ARG A 17 -23.27 -11.40 -6.14
CA ARG A 17 -23.79 -12.68 -6.60
C ARG A 17 -24.86 -13.23 -5.66
N ASP A 18 -24.65 -13.09 -4.35
CA ASP A 18 -25.41 -13.80 -3.33
C ASP A 18 -26.50 -12.93 -2.69
N ALA A 19 -26.35 -11.60 -2.67
CA ALA A 19 -27.34 -10.68 -2.09
C ALA A 19 -28.53 -10.43 -3.05
N ALA A 20 -29.74 -10.32 -2.50
CA ALA A 20 -30.91 -9.86 -3.25
C ALA A 20 -30.74 -8.41 -3.71
N ALA A 21 -30.21 -7.54 -2.84
CA ALA A 21 -29.84 -6.16 -3.14
C ALA A 21 -28.52 -5.82 -2.45
N LEU A 22 -27.64 -5.06 -3.12
CA LEU A 22 -26.38 -4.59 -2.57
C LEU A 22 -26.22 -3.09 -2.82
N THR A 23 -26.22 -2.31 -1.74
CA THR A 23 -25.85 -0.89 -1.82
C THR A 23 -24.39 -0.73 -1.43
N VAL A 24 -23.60 -0.09 -2.28
CA VAL A 24 -22.17 0.19 -2.10
C VAL A 24 -21.97 1.68 -1.88
N PHE A 25 -21.59 2.08 -0.67
CA PHE A 25 -21.25 3.46 -0.34
C PHE A 25 -19.80 3.74 -0.69
N GLN A 26 -19.60 4.68 -1.61
CA GLN A 26 -18.30 5.09 -2.10
C GLN A 26 -17.97 6.52 -1.69
N ARG A 27 -16.89 6.69 -0.93
CA ARG A 27 -16.31 8.02 -0.67
C ARG A 27 -15.36 8.47 -1.78
N THR A 28 -14.50 7.58 -2.24
CA THR A 28 -13.45 7.86 -3.24
C THR A 28 -13.30 6.64 -4.13
N PRO A 29 -13.42 6.78 -5.46
CA PRO A 29 -13.21 5.67 -6.39
C PRO A 29 -11.76 5.17 -6.34
N ILE A 30 -11.51 3.97 -6.86
CA ILE A 30 -10.19 3.35 -6.91
C ILE A 30 -9.82 2.97 -8.34
N CYS A 31 -8.54 3.10 -8.70
CA CYS A 31 -8.04 2.59 -9.97
C CYS A 31 -8.02 1.06 -9.96
N VAL A 32 -8.76 0.43 -10.86
CA VAL A 32 -8.75 -1.01 -11.05
C VAL A 32 -8.30 -1.33 -12.47
N VAL A 33 -7.27 -2.16 -12.57
CA VAL A 33 -6.72 -2.62 -13.85
C VAL A 33 -7.06 -4.08 -14.09
N PRO A 34 -7.02 -4.55 -15.36
CA PRO A 34 -7.23 -5.96 -15.66
C PRO A 34 -6.27 -6.85 -14.87
N LYS A 35 -6.81 -7.95 -14.32
CA LYS A 35 -6.00 -8.99 -13.69
C LYS A 35 -5.63 -10.04 -14.75
N VAL A 36 -4.34 -10.21 -14.98
CA VAL A 36 -3.83 -11.35 -15.76
C VAL A 36 -3.93 -12.59 -14.86
N ASP A 37 -5.00 -13.32 -14.99
CA ASP A 37 -5.33 -14.46 -14.14
C ASP A 37 -5.80 -15.64 -15.03
N PHE A 38 -5.02 -16.68 -15.08
CA PHE A 38 -5.31 -17.90 -15.81
C PHE A 38 -4.78 -19.11 -15.04
N PRO A 39 -5.45 -20.27 -15.13
CA PRO A 39 -4.94 -21.50 -14.52
C PRO A 39 -3.62 -21.89 -15.17
N ILE A 40 -2.62 -22.23 -14.36
CA ILE A 40 -1.34 -22.72 -14.86
C ILE A 40 -1.58 -24.09 -15.53
N PRO A 41 -1.28 -24.27 -16.82
CA PRO A 41 -1.48 -25.53 -17.51
C PRO A 41 -0.73 -26.67 -16.81
N ALA A 42 -1.31 -27.88 -16.80
CA ALA A 42 -0.72 -29.05 -16.13
C ALA A 42 0.70 -29.38 -16.60
N ALA A 43 0.98 -29.20 -17.91
CA ALA A 43 2.31 -29.35 -18.46
C ALA A 43 3.34 -28.40 -17.83
N LEU A 44 2.96 -27.12 -17.64
CA LEU A 44 3.82 -26.12 -17.00
C LEU A 44 4.00 -26.40 -15.50
N GLN A 45 2.95 -26.88 -14.81
CA GLN A 45 3.05 -27.33 -13.42
C GLN A 45 4.06 -28.47 -13.28
N LYS A 46 4.03 -29.44 -14.20
CA LYS A 46 5.00 -30.55 -14.25
C LYS A 46 6.43 -30.04 -14.48
N ILE A 47 6.62 -29.09 -15.41
CA ILE A 47 7.94 -28.47 -15.64
C ILE A 47 8.44 -27.78 -14.37
N PHE A 48 7.60 -27.02 -13.68
CA PHE A 48 7.98 -26.36 -12.42
C PHE A 48 8.34 -27.34 -11.31
N ALA A 49 7.65 -28.48 -11.23
CA ALA A 49 7.93 -29.53 -10.27
C ALA A 49 9.25 -30.27 -10.56
N THR A 50 9.53 -30.56 -11.84
CA THR A 50 10.73 -31.31 -12.25
C THR A 50 11.98 -30.44 -12.39
N ALA A 51 11.83 -29.19 -12.69
CA ALA A 51 12.92 -28.21 -12.87
C ALA A 51 12.61 -26.89 -12.13
N PRO A 52 12.79 -26.82 -10.79
CA PRO A 52 12.42 -25.65 -9.96
C PRO A 52 13.07 -24.33 -10.39
N ALA A 53 14.19 -24.38 -11.11
CA ALA A 53 14.83 -23.19 -11.67
C ALA A 53 13.91 -22.44 -12.65
N THR A 54 13.08 -23.16 -13.41
CA THR A 54 12.12 -22.54 -14.36
C THR A 54 11.05 -21.71 -13.64
N GLN A 55 10.60 -22.16 -12.48
CA GLN A 55 9.69 -21.40 -11.63
C GLN A 55 10.35 -20.13 -11.11
N ARG A 56 11.64 -20.17 -10.72
CA ARG A 56 12.40 -19.00 -10.27
C ARG A 56 12.53 -17.98 -11.39
N VAL A 57 12.82 -18.41 -12.61
CA VAL A 57 12.89 -17.53 -13.79
C VAL A 57 11.53 -16.90 -14.08
N ALA A 58 10.45 -17.69 -14.10
CA ALA A 58 9.10 -17.17 -14.30
C ALA A 58 8.71 -16.13 -13.24
N ARG A 59 9.06 -16.38 -11.98
CA ARG A 59 8.86 -15.41 -10.87
C ARG A 59 9.66 -14.13 -11.10
N LEU A 60 10.94 -14.25 -11.47
CA LEU A 60 11.79 -13.09 -11.73
C LEU A 60 11.24 -12.22 -12.86
N VAL A 61 10.84 -12.82 -13.97
CA VAL A 61 10.24 -12.13 -15.12
C VAL A 61 8.97 -11.38 -14.68
N ASN A 62 8.05 -12.08 -13.99
CA ASN A 62 6.81 -11.46 -13.53
C ASN A 62 7.07 -10.33 -12.52
N THR A 63 7.99 -10.52 -11.57
CA THR A 63 8.36 -9.49 -10.59
C THR A 63 8.98 -8.28 -11.27
N SER A 64 9.89 -8.49 -12.22
CA SER A 64 10.53 -7.39 -12.98
C SER A 64 9.52 -6.62 -13.82
N LEU A 65 8.56 -7.31 -14.45
CA LEU A 65 7.49 -6.66 -15.21
C LEU A 65 6.62 -5.78 -14.30
N LEU A 66 6.20 -6.30 -13.15
CA LEU A 66 5.41 -5.54 -12.18
C LEU A 66 6.21 -4.38 -11.58
N GLU A 67 7.51 -4.55 -11.32
CA GLU A 67 8.41 -3.49 -10.87
C GLU A 67 8.40 -2.32 -11.85
N VAL A 68 8.63 -2.60 -13.15
CA VAL A 68 8.65 -1.57 -14.19
C VAL A 68 7.28 -0.91 -14.34
N LEU A 69 6.20 -1.67 -14.37
CA LEU A 69 4.86 -1.12 -14.63
C LEU A 69 4.27 -0.38 -13.42
N MET A 70 4.48 -0.87 -12.20
CA MET A 70 3.80 -0.38 -11.00
C MET A 70 4.68 0.49 -10.12
N VAL A 71 5.96 0.13 -9.94
CA VAL A 71 6.86 0.86 -9.05
C VAL A 71 7.52 2.03 -9.77
N PHE A 72 8.12 1.79 -10.93
CA PHE A 72 8.77 2.86 -11.70
C PHE A 72 7.80 3.96 -12.12
N GLY A 73 6.59 3.61 -12.59
CA GLY A 73 5.57 4.58 -12.97
C GLY A 73 5.08 5.47 -11.82
N VAL A 74 5.20 5.00 -10.59
CA VAL A 74 4.79 5.72 -9.37
C VAL A 74 5.96 6.52 -8.78
N LEU A 75 7.11 5.90 -8.59
CA LEU A 75 8.27 6.51 -7.93
C LEU A 75 9.05 7.47 -8.84
N HIS A 76 9.14 7.16 -10.13
CA HIS A 76 9.81 8.01 -11.12
C HIS A 76 8.80 8.71 -12.05
N PHE A 77 7.73 9.25 -11.47
CA PHE A 77 6.63 9.88 -12.22
C PHE A 77 7.10 11.01 -13.13
N LYS A 78 8.12 11.78 -12.70
CA LYS A 78 8.70 12.85 -13.52
C LYS A 78 9.28 12.33 -14.85
N GLN A 79 9.93 11.18 -14.82
CA GLN A 79 10.58 10.56 -15.99
C GLN A 79 9.62 9.68 -16.80
N PHE A 80 8.70 8.98 -16.13
CA PHE A 80 7.79 7.99 -16.70
C PHE A 80 6.33 8.43 -16.75
N GLY A 81 6.05 9.73 -16.71
CA GLY A 81 4.69 10.28 -16.81
C GLY A 81 3.83 9.72 -17.96
N PRO A 82 4.38 9.48 -19.17
CA PRO A 82 3.64 8.82 -20.24
C PRO A 82 3.19 7.40 -19.89
N GLY A 83 4.01 6.62 -19.18
CA GLY A 83 3.65 5.28 -18.70
C GLY A 83 2.54 5.30 -17.66
N ASN A 84 2.57 6.27 -16.75
CA ASN A 84 1.50 6.48 -15.76
C ASN A 84 0.17 6.83 -16.47
N LYS A 85 0.20 7.71 -17.45
CA LYS A 85 -0.98 8.03 -18.28
C LYS A 85 -1.51 6.81 -19.04
N ALA A 86 -0.63 5.97 -19.58
CA ALA A 86 -1.02 4.74 -20.25
C ALA A 86 -1.71 3.76 -19.29
N ALA A 87 -1.20 3.61 -18.05
CA ALA A 87 -1.84 2.81 -17.01
C ALA A 87 -3.22 3.35 -16.62
N ALA A 88 -3.36 4.68 -16.51
CA ALA A 88 -4.64 5.33 -16.26
C ALA A 88 -5.63 5.12 -17.41
N LEU A 89 -5.17 5.19 -18.66
CA LEU A 89 -6.00 4.91 -19.84
C LEU A 89 -6.44 3.45 -19.88
N LEU A 90 -5.56 2.50 -19.55
CA LEU A 90 -5.91 1.09 -19.43
C LEU A 90 -6.99 0.86 -18.39
N ALA A 91 -6.86 1.46 -17.20
CA ALA A 91 -7.89 1.37 -16.14
C ALA A 91 -9.24 1.94 -16.61
N ARG A 92 -9.23 3.09 -17.30
CA ARG A 92 -10.45 3.70 -17.86
C ARG A 92 -11.07 2.85 -18.98
N ALA A 93 -10.25 2.26 -19.84
CA ALA A 93 -10.73 1.34 -20.89
C ALA A 93 -11.37 0.09 -20.27
N HIS A 94 -10.74 -0.46 -19.24
CA HIS A 94 -11.25 -1.60 -18.48
C HIS A 94 -12.62 -1.30 -17.83
N LEU A 95 -12.77 -0.12 -17.21
CA LEU A 95 -14.05 0.34 -16.67
C LEU A 95 -15.11 0.50 -17.78
N ARG A 96 -14.76 1.14 -18.90
CA ARG A 96 -15.69 1.35 -20.03
C ARG A 96 -16.21 0.05 -20.61
N ALA A 97 -15.35 -0.95 -20.69
CA ALA A 97 -15.71 -2.27 -21.24
C ALA A 97 -16.69 -3.04 -20.36
N GLN A 98 -16.78 -2.72 -19.06
CA GLN A 98 -17.54 -3.50 -18.07
C GLN A 98 -18.78 -2.80 -17.55
N VAL A 99 -18.84 -1.47 -17.56
CA VAL A 99 -19.96 -0.68 -17.03
C VAL A 99 -20.64 0.09 -18.17
N PRO A 100 -21.83 -0.32 -18.64
CA PRO A 100 -22.54 0.35 -19.73
C PRO A 100 -23.06 1.74 -19.35
N ASP A 101 -23.52 1.91 -18.11
CA ASP A 101 -24.11 3.15 -17.64
C ASP A 101 -23.08 4.27 -17.49
N ARG A 102 -23.37 5.45 -18.07
CA ARG A 102 -22.48 6.59 -18.11
C ARG A 102 -22.32 7.27 -16.74
N ALA A 103 -23.41 7.34 -15.97
CA ALA A 103 -23.39 7.97 -14.64
C ALA A 103 -22.53 7.16 -13.67
N THR A 104 -22.76 5.84 -13.61
CA THR A 104 -21.96 4.90 -12.82
C THR A 104 -20.49 4.90 -13.23
N ARG A 105 -20.19 4.94 -14.54
CA ARG A 105 -18.80 5.06 -15.00
C ARG A 105 -18.14 6.33 -14.50
N ARG A 106 -18.84 7.48 -14.55
CA ARG A 106 -18.31 8.75 -14.04
C ARG A 106 -18.01 8.66 -12.55
N ALA A 107 -18.93 8.11 -11.78
CA ALA A 107 -18.79 7.92 -10.34
C ALA A 107 -17.64 6.98 -9.96
N LEU A 108 -17.37 5.94 -10.76
CA LEU A 108 -16.28 4.99 -10.56
C LEU A 108 -14.92 5.44 -11.14
N THR A 109 -14.87 6.60 -11.81
CA THR A 109 -13.63 7.13 -12.40
C THR A 109 -12.89 8.00 -11.38
N PRO A 110 -11.66 7.64 -10.97
CA PRO A 110 -10.85 8.50 -10.12
C PRO A 110 -10.51 9.84 -10.79
N ASP A 111 -10.48 10.90 -10.00
CA ASP A 111 -10.09 12.27 -10.38
C ASP A 111 -8.64 12.60 -10.01
N TYR A 112 -7.92 11.62 -9.49
CA TYR A 112 -6.50 11.69 -9.12
C TYR A 112 -5.63 10.82 -10.03
N ASP A 113 -4.31 11.09 -10.03
CA ASP A 113 -3.36 10.38 -10.88
C ASP A 113 -3.17 8.92 -10.46
N PHE A 114 -2.90 8.06 -11.45
CA PHE A 114 -2.64 6.64 -11.22
C PHE A 114 -1.44 6.45 -10.28
N GLY A 115 -1.65 5.69 -9.21
CA GLY A 115 -0.62 5.45 -8.18
C GLY A 115 -0.77 6.30 -6.92
N CYS A 116 -1.48 7.43 -6.93
CA CYS A 116 -1.77 8.21 -5.71
C CYS A 116 -2.47 7.38 -4.62
N LYS A 117 -3.26 6.41 -5.04
CA LYS A 117 -3.84 5.36 -4.21
C LYS A 117 -3.47 4.01 -4.82
N ARG A 118 -3.21 3.00 -3.99
CA ARG A 118 -2.77 1.69 -4.49
C ARG A 118 -3.73 1.15 -5.56
N PRO A 119 -3.27 0.97 -6.82
CA PRO A 119 -4.08 0.36 -7.86
C PRO A 119 -4.38 -1.10 -7.48
N THR A 120 -5.55 -1.58 -7.89
CA THR A 120 -5.97 -2.97 -7.65
C THR A 120 -6.20 -3.69 -8.98
N PHE A 121 -6.19 -5.02 -8.91
CA PHE A 121 -6.39 -5.89 -10.07
C PHE A 121 -7.69 -6.67 -9.91
N SER A 122 -8.62 -6.52 -10.83
CA SER A 122 -9.85 -7.31 -10.82
C SER A 122 -10.54 -7.33 -12.18
N ASN A 123 -10.95 -8.51 -12.63
CA ASN A 123 -11.79 -8.68 -13.82
C ASN A 123 -13.29 -8.72 -13.50
N LYS A 124 -13.65 -8.74 -12.20
CA LYS A 124 -15.04 -8.92 -11.72
C LYS A 124 -15.64 -7.67 -11.09
N TYR A 125 -14.80 -6.78 -10.52
CA TYR A 125 -15.25 -5.64 -9.72
C TYR A 125 -16.20 -4.72 -10.47
N PHE A 126 -15.81 -4.22 -11.61
CA PHE A 126 -16.65 -3.30 -12.39
C PHE A 126 -17.92 -3.98 -12.94
N ARG A 127 -17.84 -5.28 -13.29
CA ARG A 127 -19.01 -6.06 -13.73
C ARG A 127 -20.10 -6.16 -12.67
N ALA A 128 -19.72 -6.10 -11.38
CA ALA A 128 -20.70 -6.11 -10.30
C ALA A 128 -21.63 -4.90 -10.39
N PHE A 129 -21.14 -3.73 -10.75
CA PHE A 129 -21.94 -2.50 -10.89
C PHE A 129 -22.83 -2.47 -12.15
N ALA A 130 -22.68 -3.42 -13.07
CA ALA A 130 -23.59 -3.60 -14.19
C ALA A 130 -24.81 -4.50 -13.84
N ARG A 131 -24.83 -5.09 -12.63
CA ARG A 131 -25.93 -5.93 -12.17
C ARG A 131 -27.10 -5.08 -11.68
N ARG A 132 -28.33 -5.54 -11.90
CA ARG A 132 -29.56 -4.83 -11.51
C ARG A 132 -29.73 -4.73 -9.97
N ASN A 133 -29.17 -5.68 -9.23
CA ASN A 133 -29.23 -5.72 -7.77
C ASN A 133 -28.13 -4.92 -7.06
N VAL A 134 -27.29 -4.17 -7.78
CA VAL A 134 -26.20 -3.39 -7.21
C VAL A 134 -26.44 -1.90 -7.42
N THR A 135 -26.45 -1.13 -6.35
CA THR A 135 -26.55 0.33 -6.35
C THR A 135 -25.28 0.95 -5.84
N LEU A 136 -24.73 1.90 -6.56
CA LEU A 136 -23.58 2.71 -6.12
C LEU A 136 -24.10 4.01 -5.50
N GLU A 137 -23.79 4.23 -4.22
CA GLU A 137 -24.13 5.44 -3.48
C GLU A 137 -22.87 6.29 -3.25
N THR A 138 -22.93 7.55 -3.67
CA THR A 138 -21.81 8.51 -3.60
C THR A 138 -22.10 9.75 -2.77
N GLY A 139 -23.34 9.93 -2.32
CA GLY A 139 -23.80 11.10 -1.54
C GLY A 139 -23.29 11.17 -0.10
N GLY A 140 -22.53 10.13 0.33
CA GLY A 140 -22.05 10.05 1.71
C GLY A 140 -23.09 9.43 2.66
N ILE A 141 -22.68 9.21 3.89
CA ILE A 141 -23.54 8.65 4.94
C ILE A 141 -23.87 9.75 5.94
N GLY A 142 -25.18 9.96 6.19
CA GLY A 142 -25.68 10.88 7.20
C GLY A 142 -25.68 10.23 8.58
N HIS A 143 -26.39 9.11 8.74
CA HIS A 143 -26.46 8.37 10.01
C HIS A 143 -26.87 6.92 9.79
N PHE A 144 -26.85 6.13 10.85
CA PHE A 144 -27.29 4.75 10.88
C PHE A 144 -28.59 4.62 11.70
N GLU A 145 -29.48 3.78 11.23
CA GLU A 145 -30.65 3.28 11.95
C GLU A 145 -30.47 1.79 12.26
N ALA A 146 -31.38 1.20 13.05
CA ALA A 146 -31.28 -0.21 13.44
C ALA A 146 -31.28 -1.16 12.23
N ASP A 147 -32.02 -0.81 11.17
CA ASP A 147 -32.23 -1.61 9.97
C ASP A 147 -31.95 -0.86 8.66
N ALA A 148 -31.27 0.29 8.75
CA ALA A 148 -30.96 1.10 7.57
C ALA A 148 -29.69 1.92 7.70
N VAL A 149 -29.14 2.30 6.54
CA VAL A 149 -28.17 3.38 6.39
C VAL A 149 -28.87 4.54 5.68
N VAL A 150 -28.79 5.72 6.25
CA VAL A 150 -29.37 6.94 5.66
C VAL A 150 -28.25 7.76 5.03
N SER A 151 -28.37 8.01 3.73
CA SER A 151 -27.43 8.89 3.01
C SER A 151 -27.54 10.33 3.47
N ALA A 152 -26.53 11.16 3.18
CA ALA A 152 -26.51 12.58 3.59
C ALA A 152 -27.65 13.41 2.96
N ASP A 153 -28.21 12.96 1.84
CA ASP A 153 -29.39 13.54 1.19
C ASP A 153 -30.74 13.11 1.79
N GLY A 154 -30.72 12.26 2.83
CA GLY A 154 -31.90 11.72 3.49
C GLY A 154 -32.44 10.41 2.88
N THR A 155 -31.82 9.87 1.82
CA THR A 155 -32.26 8.61 1.22
C THR A 155 -32.01 7.45 2.18
N ARG A 156 -33.05 6.68 2.49
CA ARG A 156 -32.98 5.52 3.39
C ARG A 156 -32.75 4.25 2.62
N HIS A 157 -31.68 3.54 2.96
CA HIS A 157 -31.30 2.23 2.40
C HIS A 157 -31.50 1.15 3.47
N SER A 158 -32.59 0.38 3.37
CA SER A 158 -32.86 -0.73 4.30
C SER A 158 -31.83 -1.84 4.12
N ILE A 159 -31.34 -2.39 5.22
CA ILE A 159 -30.32 -3.44 5.26
C ILE A 159 -30.64 -4.48 6.33
N ASP A 160 -30.24 -5.72 6.10
CA ASP A 160 -30.13 -6.80 7.08
C ASP A 160 -28.66 -7.05 7.48
N THR A 161 -27.75 -6.68 6.60
CA THR A 161 -26.31 -6.92 6.80
C THR A 161 -25.49 -5.67 6.44
N LEU A 162 -24.63 -5.24 7.35
CA LEU A 162 -23.68 -4.15 7.14
C LEU A 162 -22.25 -4.69 7.05
N VAL A 163 -21.62 -4.50 5.89
CA VAL A 163 -20.23 -4.88 5.67
C VAL A 163 -19.35 -3.63 5.65
N LEU A 164 -18.41 -3.55 6.60
CA LEU A 164 -17.44 -2.46 6.71
C LEU A 164 -16.12 -2.83 6.00
N ALA A 165 -15.87 -2.19 4.86
CA ALA A 165 -14.62 -2.31 4.11
C ALA A 165 -13.92 -0.94 4.04
N THR A 166 -13.92 -0.22 5.16
CA THR A 166 -13.52 1.19 5.29
C THR A 166 -12.01 1.40 5.30
N GLY A 167 -11.22 0.32 5.39
CA GLY A 167 -9.75 0.35 5.42
C GLY A 167 -9.19 0.34 6.84
N PHE A 168 -7.95 0.79 6.96
CA PHE A 168 -7.20 0.83 8.21
C PHE A 168 -6.62 2.22 8.41
N ASP A 169 -6.61 2.66 9.65
CA ASP A 169 -5.88 3.83 10.09
C ASP A 169 -4.47 3.41 10.53
N LEU A 170 -3.50 3.56 9.64
CA LEU A 170 -2.14 3.11 9.90
C LEU A 170 -1.38 4.03 10.85
N TRP A 171 -1.62 5.34 10.74
CA TRP A 171 -0.79 6.34 11.37
C TRP A 171 -1.27 6.74 12.76
N ASP A 172 -2.58 6.91 12.92
CA ASP A 172 -3.15 7.38 14.18
C ASP A 172 -3.51 6.26 15.15
N THR A 173 -3.82 5.07 14.63
CA THR A 173 -4.33 3.98 15.46
C THR A 173 -3.35 2.83 15.62
N ASN A 174 -2.67 2.38 14.54
CA ASN A 174 -1.83 1.19 14.62
C ASN A 174 -0.49 1.43 15.32
N PHE A 175 0.23 2.49 14.94
CA PHE A 175 1.53 2.77 15.55
C PHE A 175 1.44 3.25 16.99
N PRO A 176 0.43 4.07 17.38
CA PRO A 176 0.23 4.43 18.79
C PRO A 176 -0.61 3.44 19.59
N ALA A 177 -1.13 2.35 19.00
CA ALA A 177 -2.04 1.41 19.67
C ALA A 177 -1.44 0.76 20.92
N MET A 178 -0.11 0.64 20.98
CA MET A 178 0.62 0.22 22.18
C MET A 178 1.63 1.28 22.59
N THR A 179 1.85 1.40 23.90
CA THR A 179 2.88 2.30 24.43
C THR A 179 4.26 1.69 24.25
N ILE A 180 5.11 2.34 23.44
CA ILE A 180 6.52 1.99 23.23
C ILE A 180 7.35 3.14 23.79
N VAL A 181 8.18 2.84 24.79
CA VAL A 181 8.99 3.84 25.49
C VAL A 181 10.46 3.54 25.29
N GLY A 182 11.18 4.50 24.72
CA GLY A 182 12.62 4.44 24.49
C GLY A 182 13.44 5.17 25.56
N ARG A 183 14.71 5.48 25.24
CA ARG A 183 15.64 6.19 26.13
C ARG A 183 15.05 7.54 26.54
N GLY A 184 15.29 7.92 27.80
CA GLY A 184 14.81 9.18 28.37
C GLY A 184 13.29 9.30 28.48
N GLY A 185 12.55 8.17 28.44
CA GLY A 185 11.10 8.17 28.56
C GLY A 185 10.37 8.59 27.26
N ARG A 186 11.07 8.61 26.11
CA ARG A 186 10.47 8.99 24.82
C ARG A 186 9.36 8.00 24.42
N ASN A 187 8.13 8.46 24.35
CA ASN A 187 7.00 7.70 23.81
C ASN A 187 6.99 7.78 22.27
N LEU A 188 7.07 6.65 21.59
CA LEU A 188 7.21 6.57 20.14
C LEU A 188 6.05 7.22 19.40
N GLY A 189 4.81 6.86 19.72
CA GLY A 189 3.63 7.37 19.05
C GLY A 189 3.45 8.87 19.23
N LYS A 190 3.73 9.39 20.43
CA LYS A 190 3.69 10.81 20.70
C LYS A 190 4.78 11.56 19.93
N TRP A 191 6.01 11.03 19.95
CA TRP A 191 7.14 11.64 19.24
C TRP A 191 6.92 11.69 17.73
N TRP A 192 6.40 10.62 17.11
CA TRP A 192 6.07 10.61 15.68
C TRP A 192 5.01 11.64 15.30
N ARG A 193 3.96 11.80 16.13
CA ARG A 193 2.92 12.80 15.87
C ARG A 193 3.39 14.23 16.02
N GLU A 194 4.29 14.50 16.96
CA GLU A 194 4.83 15.83 17.23
C GLU A 194 5.95 16.23 16.26
N ASN A 195 6.64 15.25 15.66
CA ASN A 195 7.77 15.49 14.76
C ASN A 195 7.48 14.98 13.35
N ARG A 196 7.90 13.76 13.06
CA ARG A 196 7.75 13.09 11.77
C ARG A 196 7.70 11.59 11.98
N PHE A 197 6.88 10.89 11.22
CA PHE A 197 6.93 9.43 11.14
C PHE A 197 8.21 9.02 10.41
N GLN A 198 9.08 8.29 11.08
CA GLN A 198 10.41 7.97 10.58
C GLN A 198 10.94 6.66 11.17
N ALA A 199 11.69 5.92 10.35
CA ALA A 199 12.46 4.76 10.78
C ALA A 199 13.62 4.57 9.82
N PHE A 200 14.83 4.49 10.37
CA PHE A 200 16.03 4.21 9.59
C PHE A 200 15.92 2.87 8.92
N GLU A 201 16.08 2.84 7.59
CA GLU A 201 15.89 1.66 6.73
C GLU A 201 14.49 1.02 6.85
N GLY A 202 13.52 1.73 7.47
CA GLY A 202 12.21 1.22 7.77
C GLY A 202 12.20 0.14 8.86
N ILE A 203 13.24 0.11 9.73
CA ILE A 203 13.46 -0.96 10.72
C ILE A 203 13.71 -0.41 12.11
N THR A 204 14.65 0.53 12.27
CA THR A 204 15.11 1.02 13.57
C THR A 204 14.82 2.50 13.75
N ILE A 205 14.69 2.92 15.01
CA ILE A 205 14.30 4.29 15.35
C ILE A 205 15.28 4.83 16.39
N PRO A 206 15.82 6.06 16.22
CA PRO A 206 16.73 6.66 17.18
C PRO A 206 16.11 6.77 18.57
N ARG A 207 16.85 6.48 19.59
CA ARG A 207 16.44 6.45 21.01
C ARG A 207 15.56 5.26 21.40
N PHE A 208 15.51 4.21 20.56
CA PHE A 208 14.82 2.96 20.85
C PHE A 208 15.79 1.78 20.66
N PRO A 209 16.74 1.56 21.60
CA PRO A 209 17.71 0.47 21.50
C PRO A 209 17.02 -0.89 21.42
N ASN A 210 17.57 -1.79 20.64
CA ASN A 210 17.06 -3.15 20.40
C ASN A 210 15.61 -3.24 19.91
N PHE A 211 14.99 -2.10 19.57
CA PHE A 211 13.65 -2.08 19.00
C PHE A 211 13.69 -2.20 17.48
N LEU A 212 13.01 -3.22 16.97
CA LEU A 212 12.90 -3.52 15.55
C LEU A 212 11.43 -3.46 15.14
N SER A 213 11.12 -2.64 14.17
CA SER A 213 9.77 -2.50 13.62
C SER A 213 9.81 -2.83 12.13
N LEU A 214 9.13 -3.91 11.73
CA LEU A 214 9.02 -4.30 10.33
C LEU A 214 7.93 -3.49 9.63
N ASN A 215 8.14 -3.19 8.34
CA ASN A 215 7.25 -2.32 7.56
C ASN A 215 6.92 -0.98 8.23
N SER A 216 7.88 -0.43 8.90
CA SER A 216 7.88 0.92 9.48
C SER A 216 7.91 2.00 8.39
N PRO A 217 7.81 3.29 8.75
CA PRO A 217 7.95 4.38 7.79
C PRO A 217 9.16 4.21 6.85
N TYR A 218 8.97 4.53 5.57
CA TYR A 218 9.98 4.42 4.50
C TYR A 218 10.52 3.00 4.23
N SER A 219 9.70 1.97 4.44
CA SER A 219 10.13 0.58 4.24
C SER A 219 9.60 -0.06 2.98
N TYR A 220 8.39 0.28 2.56
CA TYR A 220 7.65 -0.46 1.55
C TYR A 220 8.04 -0.05 0.13
N SER A 221 8.56 -0.99 -0.66
CA SER A 221 8.96 -0.75 -2.06
C SER A 221 7.81 -0.81 -3.08
N GLY A 222 6.58 -1.11 -2.64
CA GLY A 222 5.38 -1.07 -3.50
C GLY A 222 4.95 -2.40 -4.11
N LEU A 223 5.79 -3.43 -4.19
CA LEU A 223 5.44 -4.71 -4.82
C LEU A 223 4.90 -5.75 -3.83
N SER A 224 5.76 -6.23 -2.95
CA SER A 224 5.46 -7.36 -2.08
C SER A 224 5.83 -7.07 -0.64
N TYR A 225 4.85 -7.20 0.23
CA TYR A 225 5.03 -7.14 1.68
C TYR A 225 6.06 -8.17 2.17
N PHE A 226 5.99 -9.39 1.68
CA PHE A 226 6.92 -10.46 2.07
C PHE A 226 8.35 -10.18 1.59
N THR A 227 8.53 -9.66 0.38
CA THR A 227 9.87 -9.31 -0.12
C THR A 227 10.47 -8.17 0.71
N THR A 228 9.66 -7.21 1.15
CA THR A 228 10.12 -6.16 2.07
C THR A 228 10.61 -6.77 3.38
N ILE A 229 9.82 -7.65 4.03
CA ILE A 229 10.22 -8.33 5.27
C ILE A 229 11.48 -9.16 5.06
N GLU A 230 11.55 -9.97 4.00
CA GLU A 230 12.75 -10.78 3.69
C GLU A 230 14.01 -9.91 3.53
N SER A 231 13.89 -8.74 2.90
CA SER A 231 15.01 -7.81 2.79
C SER A 231 15.41 -7.22 4.14
N GLN A 232 14.44 -6.80 4.94
CA GLN A 232 14.68 -6.27 6.27
C GLN A 232 15.31 -7.30 7.20
N MET A 233 14.88 -8.57 7.15
CA MET A 233 15.46 -9.66 7.93
C MET A 233 16.94 -9.91 7.60
N ARG A 234 17.40 -9.62 6.37
CA ARG A 234 18.83 -9.68 6.03
C ARG A 234 19.63 -8.63 6.83
N HIS A 235 19.13 -7.41 6.90
CA HIS A 235 19.77 -6.35 7.68
C HIS A 235 19.77 -6.68 9.18
N ILE A 236 18.64 -7.14 9.71
CA ILE A 236 18.48 -7.55 11.11
C ILE A 236 19.47 -8.68 11.46
N ALA A 237 19.60 -9.70 10.61
CA ALA A 237 20.56 -10.78 10.83
C ALA A 237 22.02 -10.29 10.93
N ARG A 238 22.37 -9.27 10.13
CA ARG A 238 23.68 -8.62 10.18
C ARG A 238 23.87 -7.83 11.47
N LEU A 239 22.84 -7.11 11.95
CA LEU A 239 22.87 -6.38 13.21
C LEU A 239 23.12 -7.35 14.38
N PHE A 240 22.40 -8.46 14.46
CA PHE A 240 22.62 -9.46 15.52
C PHE A 240 23.99 -10.16 15.41
N THR A 241 24.51 -10.32 14.21
CA THR A 241 25.87 -10.87 14.02
C THR A 241 26.92 -9.88 14.52
N GLU A 242 26.77 -8.61 14.22
CA GLU A 242 27.67 -7.55 14.66
C GLU A 242 27.59 -7.31 16.18
N LEU A 243 26.38 -7.36 16.74
CA LEU A 243 26.18 -7.30 18.20
C LEU A 243 27.00 -8.35 18.93
N ARG A 244 26.88 -9.63 18.49
CA ARG A 244 27.66 -10.74 19.06
C ARG A 244 29.15 -10.58 18.84
N ARG A 245 29.59 -10.11 17.67
CA ARG A 245 31.01 -9.87 17.37
C ARG A 245 31.63 -8.83 18.28
N ARG A 246 30.85 -7.84 18.70
CA ARG A 246 31.29 -6.76 19.61
C ARG A 246 31.15 -7.09 21.07
N ASP A 247 30.57 -8.24 21.41
CA ASP A 247 30.22 -8.61 22.79
C ASP A 247 29.37 -7.53 23.47
N ALA A 248 28.41 -6.96 22.71
CA ALA A 248 27.54 -5.88 23.14
C ALA A 248 26.12 -6.41 23.38
N ASP A 249 25.40 -5.77 24.30
CA ASP A 249 24.02 -6.13 24.66
C ASP A 249 22.98 -5.29 23.91
N THR A 250 23.36 -4.13 23.42
CA THR A 250 22.45 -3.23 22.71
C THR A 250 23.03 -2.70 21.40
N PHE A 251 22.14 -2.43 20.45
CA PHE A 251 22.41 -1.60 19.30
C PHE A 251 21.34 -0.53 19.15
N GLU A 252 21.74 0.63 18.68
CA GLU A 252 20.85 1.77 18.45
C GLU A 252 21.33 2.54 17.23
N VAL A 253 20.42 2.89 16.31
CA VAL A 253 20.76 3.74 15.17
C VAL A 253 21.08 5.16 15.65
N THR A 254 22.15 5.76 15.10
CA THR A 254 22.52 7.13 15.47
C THR A 254 21.57 8.16 14.86
N ASP A 255 21.40 9.29 15.56
CA ASP A 255 20.59 10.41 15.05
C ASP A 255 21.10 10.87 13.67
N GLU A 256 22.43 10.99 13.47
CA GLU A 256 23.05 11.43 12.22
C GLU A 256 22.84 10.46 11.08
N ALA A 257 22.83 9.14 11.33
CA ALA A 257 22.55 8.14 10.29
C ALA A 257 21.09 8.21 9.86
N ASN A 258 20.18 8.35 10.82
CA ASN A 258 18.76 8.50 10.54
C ASN A 258 18.47 9.78 9.74
N ASP A 259 19.07 10.91 10.11
CA ASP A 259 18.88 12.19 9.42
C ASP A 259 19.36 12.14 7.98
N ARG A 260 20.54 11.54 7.73
CA ARG A 260 21.04 11.32 6.36
C ARG A 260 20.09 10.45 5.53
N PHE A 261 19.61 9.35 6.10
CA PHE A 261 18.65 8.48 5.45
C PHE A 261 17.36 9.22 5.11
N LEU A 262 16.82 10.01 6.04
CA LEU A 262 15.61 10.79 5.80
C LEU A 262 15.79 11.83 4.70
N ALA A 263 16.92 12.53 4.68
CA ALA A 263 17.23 13.48 3.64
C ALA A 263 17.26 12.82 2.25
N GLU A 264 17.93 11.66 2.14
CA GLU A 264 18.03 10.89 0.89
C GLU A 264 16.66 10.38 0.40
N VAL A 265 15.89 9.72 1.27
CA VAL A 265 14.58 9.18 0.85
C VAL A 265 13.58 10.29 0.52
N THR A 266 13.62 11.41 1.23
CA THR A 266 12.76 12.56 0.98
C THR A 266 13.08 13.21 -0.37
N ASP A 267 14.37 13.38 -0.70
CA ASP A 267 14.80 13.92 -2.00
C ASP A 267 14.36 13.01 -3.15
N HIS A 268 14.59 11.72 -3.04
CA HIS A 268 14.17 10.74 -4.05
C HIS A 268 12.65 10.74 -4.26
N LEU A 269 11.85 10.86 -3.19
CA LEU A 269 10.39 10.90 -3.28
C LEU A 269 9.86 12.14 -4.02
N GLN A 270 10.64 13.23 -4.12
CA GLN A 270 10.24 14.43 -4.86
C GLN A 270 9.96 14.17 -6.35
N SER A 271 10.47 13.08 -6.92
CA SER A 271 10.20 12.68 -8.31
C SER A 271 8.93 11.84 -8.48
N SER A 272 8.34 11.41 -7.38
CA SER A 272 7.19 10.48 -7.35
C SER A 272 5.85 11.15 -7.69
N VAL A 273 4.85 10.32 -7.99
CA VAL A 273 3.48 10.77 -8.20
C VAL A 273 2.90 11.50 -6.98
N PHE A 274 3.36 11.18 -5.77
CA PHE A 274 2.85 11.77 -4.53
C PHE A 274 3.15 13.27 -4.41
N TYR A 275 4.28 13.72 -4.95
CA TYR A 275 4.72 15.12 -4.92
C TYR A 275 4.61 15.85 -6.25
N ARG A 276 4.46 15.13 -7.38
CA ARG A 276 4.36 15.70 -8.73
C ARG A 276 3.00 15.50 -9.38
N GLY A 277 2.22 14.54 -8.91
CA GLY A 277 0.90 14.24 -9.43
C GLY A 277 -0.21 14.93 -8.67
N ASN A 278 -1.43 14.82 -9.20
CA ASN A 278 -2.64 15.24 -8.51
C ASN A 278 -3.13 14.15 -7.55
N CYS A 279 -2.67 14.19 -6.30
CA CYS A 279 -3.05 13.21 -5.27
C CYS A 279 -4.02 13.77 -4.21
N ALA A 280 -4.37 15.05 -4.24
CA ALA A 280 -5.12 15.74 -3.19
C ALA A 280 -6.46 15.06 -2.84
N THR A 281 -7.19 14.55 -3.84
CA THR A 281 -8.50 13.91 -3.66
C THR A 281 -8.41 12.40 -3.37
N SER A 282 -7.21 11.81 -3.44
CA SER A 282 -7.04 10.36 -3.33
C SER A 282 -7.40 9.80 -1.95
N ARG A 283 -7.24 10.58 -0.87
CA ARG A 283 -7.43 10.15 0.53
C ARG A 283 -6.74 8.81 0.78
N SER A 284 -5.46 8.76 0.44
CA SER A 284 -4.66 7.54 0.48
C SER A 284 -3.94 7.42 1.83
N TYR A 285 -3.89 6.21 2.38
CA TYR A 285 -3.08 5.88 3.55
C TYR A 285 -1.56 5.94 3.30
N TYR A 286 -1.14 6.23 2.07
CA TYR A 286 0.26 6.50 1.77
C TYR A 286 0.75 7.80 2.41
N PHE A 287 -0.17 8.74 2.65
CA PHE A 287 0.12 9.98 3.35
C PHE A 287 -0.14 9.83 4.84
N ASP A 288 0.80 10.29 5.64
CA ASP A 288 0.66 10.40 7.07
C ASP A 288 -0.14 11.66 7.47
N PRO A 289 -0.45 11.88 8.76
CA PRO A 289 -1.15 13.07 9.22
C PRO A 289 -0.43 14.40 8.94
N HIS A 290 0.88 14.37 8.69
CA HIS A 290 1.65 15.55 8.28
C HIS A 290 1.57 15.83 6.77
N GLY A 291 0.91 14.95 6.00
CA GLY A 291 0.80 15.06 4.55
C GLY A 291 2.03 14.55 3.78
N GLU A 292 2.92 13.82 4.44
CA GLU A 292 4.10 13.21 3.82
C GLU A 292 3.82 11.78 3.35
N ALA A 293 4.44 11.39 2.23
CA ALA A 293 4.27 10.03 1.68
C ALA A 293 5.24 9.04 2.36
N THR A 294 5.09 8.85 3.66
CA THR A 294 6.03 8.14 4.54
C THR A 294 5.97 6.61 4.45
N LEU A 295 4.98 6.03 3.80
CA LEU A 295 4.89 4.57 3.70
C LEU A 295 5.96 3.99 2.76
N LEU A 296 6.33 4.72 1.70
CA LEU A 296 7.11 4.19 0.59
C LEU A 296 8.61 4.48 0.70
N ARG A 297 9.40 3.44 0.41
CA ARG A 297 10.82 3.55 0.10
C ARG A 297 10.97 3.84 -1.40
N PRO A 298 11.66 4.90 -1.80
CA PRO A 298 11.74 5.31 -3.22
C PRO A 298 12.72 4.49 -4.06
N ASN A 299 13.18 3.35 -3.58
CA ASN A 299 14.14 2.49 -4.25
C ASN A 299 13.46 1.30 -4.95
N SER A 300 14.10 0.80 -6.01
CA SER A 300 13.66 -0.45 -6.63
C SER A 300 13.78 -1.63 -5.65
N THR A 301 12.99 -2.67 -5.85
CA THR A 301 13.07 -3.88 -5.03
C THR A 301 14.47 -4.51 -5.04
N LEU A 302 15.15 -4.52 -6.19
CA LEU A 302 16.52 -5.05 -6.31
C LEU A 302 17.53 -4.18 -5.55
N THR A 303 17.42 -2.86 -5.65
CA THR A 303 18.26 -1.92 -4.91
C THR A 303 18.07 -2.12 -3.41
N THR A 304 16.83 -2.17 -2.95
CA THR A 304 16.52 -2.42 -1.53
C THR A 304 17.10 -3.73 -1.02
N LEU A 305 16.95 -4.82 -1.78
CA LEU A 305 17.53 -6.13 -1.43
C LEU A 305 19.06 -6.10 -1.32
N ARG A 306 19.73 -5.34 -2.18
CA ARG A 306 21.18 -5.18 -2.18
C ARG A 306 21.63 -4.32 -0.98
N GLU A 307 20.99 -3.18 -0.77
CA GLU A 307 21.29 -2.25 0.33
C GLU A 307 21.12 -2.94 1.69
N MET A 308 20.03 -3.66 1.92
CA MET A 308 19.79 -4.40 3.15
C MET A 308 20.86 -5.48 3.42
N GLY A 309 21.49 -6.01 2.38
CA GLY A 309 22.60 -6.94 2.50
C GLY A 309 23.98 -6.29 2.75
N SER A 310 24.14 -5.00 2.48
CA SER A 310 25.43 -4.33 2.48
C SER A 310 25.50 -3.00 3.25
N TYR A 311 24.36 -2.51 3.76
CA TYR A 311 24.30 -1.21 4.45
C TYR A 311 25.33 -1.14 5.60
N PRO A 312 26.04 -0.02 5.78
CA PRO A 312 27.09 0.11 6.78
C PRO A 312 26.54 -0.04 8.22
N LEU A 313 27.14 -0.94 9.01
CA LEU A 313 26.75 -1.17 10.40
C LEU A 313 27.36 -0.15 11.38
N ASN A 314 28.25 0.75 10.91
CA ASN A 314 28.71 1.91 11.65
C ASN A 314 27.65 3.03 11.78
N SER A 315 26.49 2.86 11.15
CA SER A 315 25.30 3.69 11.41
C SER A 315 24.65 3.43 12.76
N TYR A 316 25.18 2.47 13.52
CA TYR A 316 24.68 2.07 14.83
C TYR A 316 25.77 2.24 15.90
N SER A 317 25.37 2.69 17.09
CA SER A 317 26.12 2.52 18.32
C SER A 317 25.84 1.13 18.91
N TYR A 318 26.79 0.58 19.63
CA TYR A 318 26.73 -0.72 20.29
C TYR A 318 27.27 -0.57 21.71
N ASP A 319 26.47 -0.94 22.71
CA ASP A 319 26.78 -0.87 24.12
C ASP A 319 26.64 -2.22 24.81
#